data_cc8bbcf2b70830b3e86e7a9ef4b5021e
#
_entry.id   cc8bbcf2b70830b3e86e7a9ef4b5021e
#
_cell.length_a   1.000
_cell.length_b   1.000
_cell.length_c   1.000
_cell.angle_alpha   90.00
_cell.angle_beta   90.00
_cell.angle_gamma   90.00
#
_symmetry.space_group_name_H-M   'P 1'
#
loop_
_entity.id
_entity.type
_entity.pdbx_description
1 polymer ?
#
loop_
_entity_poly.entity_id
_entity_poly.type
_entity_poly.pdbx_seq_one_letter_code
_entity_poly.pdbx_strand_id
1 'polypeptide(L)'
;ITSTTSWADTALLVVGGAATYALLGMLVAQASSLAGAEVAPLTALASCGVVALLGLGGGALSGGPLGRSVVDRLPTWARDALIAAGAAAGALAVVVGIVAVVAVVMRWSTVTSLTHQLAPGAGDAVGVLLLSLAYLPNLLVWVLSYVAGPGFAVGGGTGVDPFSQTGGLLPVVPLLGAVPDQAPAAGPLLLLLPVAAGAVAALVLRKRRSLPLREEAVALIAGAGVVAVGVVVLASLAGGALGDGRLEHLGPPALASGLALGGLVAAGSLLVSLGSRVLPTIWVHGEA
;
A
#
# COMPACT_ATOMS: atom_id res chain seq x y z
N ILE A 1 -17.80 -33.11 5.13
CA ILE A 1 -16.45 -33.52 4.66
C ILE A 1 -15.54 -32.34 5.04
N THR A 2 -15.01 -32.37 6.27
CA THR A 2 -13.98 -31.41 6.74
C THR A 2 -12.63 -31.96 6.29
N SER A 3 -12.18 -31.58 5.11
CA SER A 3 -10.80 -31.81 4.70
C SER A 3 -9.92 -30.92 5.60
N THR A 4 -9.25 -31.53 6.56
CA THR A 4 -8.18 -30.92 7.32
C THR A 4 -7.01 -30.73 6.34
N THR A 5 -6.95 -29.57 5.70
CA THR A 5 -5.78 -29.19 4.88
C THR A 5 -4.56 -29.23 5.78
N SER A 6 -3.63 -30.13 5.46
CA SER A 6 -2.39 -30.28 6.22
C SER A 6 -1.46 -29.09 5.96
N TRP A 7 -0.49 -28.87 6.85
CA TRP A 7 0.58 -27.89 6.63
C TRP A 7 1.31 -28.12 5.30
N ALA A 8 1.52 -29.39 4.96
CA ALA A 8 2.18 -29.78 3.73
C ALA A 8 1.36 -29.40 2.50
N ASP A 9 0.04 -29.61 2.52
CA ASP A 9 -0.85 -29.25 1.41
C ASP A 9 -0.88 -27.72 1.19
N THR A 10 -0.95 -26.96 2.28
CA THR A 10 -0.94 -25.50 2.19
C THR A 10 0.42 -24.96 1.70
N ALA A 11 1.51 -25.51 2.22
CA ALA A 11 2.86 -25.16 1.76
C ALA A 11 3.05 -25.48 0.27
N LEU A 12 2.56 -26.66 -0.17
CA LEU A 12 2.61 -27.07 -1.56
C LEU A 12 1.81 -26.12 -2.47
N LEU A 13 0.62 -25.72 -2.05
CA LEU A 13 -0.20 -24.75 -2.80
C LEU A 13 0.46 -23.38 -2.89
N VAL A 14 1.04 -22.87 -1.79
CA VAL A 14 1.71 -21.57 -1.76
C VAL A 14 2.98 -21.60 -2.61
N VAL A 15 3.85 -22.58 -2.41
CA VAL A 15 5.12 -22.69 -3.16
C VAL A 15 4.87 -23.05 -4.62
N GLY A 16 3.98 -24.00 -4.89
CA GLY A 16 3.62 -24.38 -6.26
C GLY A 16 2.96 -23.24 -7.03
N GLY A 17 2.01 -22.55 -6.41
CA GLY A 17 1.39 -21.37 -7.01
C GLY A 17 2.39 -20.23 -7.27
N ALA A 18 3.28 -19.96 -6.31
CA ALA A 18 4.31 -18.95 -6.47
C ALA A 18 5.32 -19.32 -7.57
N ALA A 19 5.75 -20.57 -7.63
CA ALA A 19 6.64 -21.05 -8.69
C ALA A 19 5.98 -20.95 -10.08
N THR A 20 4.72 -21.34 -10.20
CA THR A 20 3.96 -21.21 -11.45
C THR A 20 3.85 -19.75 -11.88
N TYR A 21 3.51 -18.85 -10.97
CA TYR A 21 3.40 -17.42 -11.29
C TYR A 21 4.75 -16.79 -11.66
N ALA A 22 5.83 -17.19 -10.98
CA ALA A 22 7.20 -16.77 -11.30
C ALA A 22 7.65 -17.21 -12.70
N LEU A 23 7.38 -18.47 -13.05
CA LEU A 23 7.70 -19.02 -14.38
C LEU A 23 6.89 -18.35 -15.48
N LEU A 24 5.59 -18.11 -15.26
CA LEU A 24 4.76 -17.37 -16.21
C LEU A 24 5.28 -15.93 -16.40
N GLY A 25 5.66 -15.25 -15.32
CA GLY A 25 6.26 -13.92 -15.39
C GLY A 25 7.56 -13.89 -16.20
N MET A 26 8.42 -14.89 -16.02
CA MET A 26 9.66 -15.04 -16.80
C MET A 26 9.36 -15.29 -18.28
N LEU A 27 8.40 -16.16 -18.60
CA LEU A 27 8.02 -16.44 -19.99
C LEU A 27 7.45 -15.21 -20.69
N VAL A 28 6.59 -14.45 -19.99
CA VAL A 28 6.05 -13.18 -20.51
C VAL A 28 7.17 -12.16 -20.73
N ALA A 29 8.12 -12.05 -19.81
CA ALA A 29 9.27 -11.16 -19.94
C ALA A 29 10.11 -11.50 -21.19
N GLN A 30 10.35 -12.80 -21.46
CA GLN A 30 11.05 -13.23 -22.66
C GLN A 30 10.25 -12.94 -23.94
N ALA A 31 8.93 -13.19 -23.92
CA ALA A 31 8.07 -12.97 -25.08
C ALA A 31 7.86 -11.49 -25.41
N SER A 32 7.98 -10.59 -24.42
CA SER A 32 7.80 -9.14 -24.56
C SER A 32 9.10 -8.37 -24.81
N SER A 33 10.26 -9.04 -24.86
CA SER A 33 11.54 -8.40 -25.17
C SER A 33 11.57 -7.91 -26.60
N LEU A 34 11.68 -6.59 -26.79
CA LEU A 34 11.81 -5.92 -28.07
C LEU A 34 13.23 -5.33 -28.20
N ALA A 35 13.70 -5.14 -29.43
CA ALA A 35 14.99 -4.49 -29.67
C ALA A 35 14.99 -3.07 -29.03
N GLY A 36 15.83 -2.87 -28.01
CA GLY A 36 15.95 -1.63 -27.27
C GLY A 36 15.11 -1.53 -25.97
N ALA A 37 14.32 -2.56 -25.65
CA ALA A 37 13.60 -2.67 -24.39
C ALA A 37 13.65 -4.11 -23.87
N GLU A 38 14.76 -4.47 -23.23
CA GLU A 38 14.96 -5.81 -22.69
C GLU A 38 14.45 -5.87 -21.25
N VAL A 39 13.52 -6.80 -21.00
CA VAL A 39 13.10 -7.15 -19.65
C VAL A 39 13.96 -8.30 -19.16
N ALA A 40 14.72 -8.11 -18.08
CA ALA A 40 15.56 -9.16 -17.50
C ALA A 40 14.72 -10.34 -17.00
N PRO A 41 14.77 -11.54 -17.61
CA PRO A 41 13.85 -12.63 -17.28
C PRO A 41 14.00 -13.13 -15.84
N LEU A 42 15.23 -13.13 -15.32
CA LEU A 42 15.50 -13.54 -13.93
C LEU A 42 14.93 -12.55 -12.92
N THR A 43 14.97 -11.26 -13.22
CA THR A 43 14.35 -10.23 -12.37
C THR A 43 12.83 -10.39 -12.38
N ALA A 44 12.21 -10.66 -13.53
CA ALA A 44 10.79 -10.94 -13.63
C ALA A 44 10.40 -12.20 -12.83
N LEU A 45 11.17 -13.28 -12.95
CA LEU A 45 10.97 -14.51 -12.18
C LEU A 45 11.02 -14.23 -10.66
N ALA A 46 12.05 -13.52 -10.20
CA ALA A 46 12.23 -13.22 -8.79
C ALA A 46 11.10 -12.31 -8.26
N SER A 47 10.76 -11.23 -8.97
CA SER A 47 9.73 -10.28 -8.55
C SER A 47 8.34 -10.93 -8.52
N CYS A 48 7.96 -11.65 -9.57
CA CYS A 48 6.70 -12.38 -9.62
C CYS A 48 6.63 -13.44 -8.53
N GLY A 49 7.73 -14.18 -8.29
CA GLY A 49 7.81 -15.18 -7.23
C GLY A 49 7.60 -14.57 -5.84
N VAL A 50 8.27 -13.46 -5.55
CA VAL A 50 8.12 -12.73 -4.26
C VAL A 50 6.68 -12.23 -4.08
N VAL A 51 6.10 -11.59 -5.09
CA VAL A 51 4.72 -11.10 -5.02
C VAL A 51 3.74 -12.23 -4.78
N ALA A 52 3.90 -13.35 -5.49
CA ALA A 52 3.04 -14.52 -5.33
C ALA A 52 3.21 -15.18 -3.95
N LEU A 53 4.44 -15.30 -3.44
CA LEU A 53 4.70 -15.81 -2.09
C LEU A 53 4.08 -14.94 -1.00
N LEU A 54 4.19 -13.62 -1.13
CA LEU A 54 3.58 -12.67 -0.19
C LEU A 54 2.04 -12.73 -0.26
N GLY A 55 1.47 -12.79 -1.47
CA GLY A 55 0.02 -12.85 -1.66
C GLY A 55 -0.58 -14.18 -1.19
N LEU A 56 -0.07 -15.29 -1.69
CA LEU A 56 -0.56 -16.63 -1.35
C LEU A 56 -0.23 -17.00 0.10
N GLY A 57 0.98 -16.67 0.56
CA GLY A 57 1.40 -16.90 1.94
C GLY A 57 0.58 -16.06 2.93
N GLY A 58 0.41 -14.77 2.64
CA GLY A 58 -0.46 -13.87 3.43
C GLY A 58 -1.90 -14.34 3.45
N GLY A 59 -2.45 -14.78 2.30
CA GLY A 59 -3.79 -15.38 2.22
C GLY A 59 -3.93 -16.66 3.03
N ALA A 60 -2.96 -17.56 2.95
CA ALA A 60 -2.94 -18.81 3.71
C ALA A 60 -2.84 -18.55 5.23
N LEU A 61 -2.09 -17.52 5.64
CA LEU A 61 -1.98 -17.13 7.04
C LEU A 61 -3.21 -16.36 7.55
N SER A 62 -3.90 -15.59 6.72
CA SER A 62 -5.06 -14.79 7.16
C SER A 62 -6.36 -15.57 7.24
N GLY A 63 -6.57 -16.55 6.36
CA GLY A 63 -7.86 -17.25 6.21
C GLY A 63 -7.90 -18.70 6.69
N GLY A 64 -6.77 -19.34 6.92
CA GLY A 64 -6.67 -20.79 7.16
C GLY A 64 -6.51 -21.23 8.62
N PRO A 65 -6.60 -22.54 8.88
CA PRO A 65 -6.26 -23.13 10.18
C PRO A 65 -4.81 -22.83 10.59
N LEU A 66 -3.93 -22.67 9.60
CA LEU A 66 -2.52 -22.33 9.77
C LEU A 66 -2.34 -20.97 10.42
N GLY A 67 -3.02 -19.96 9.90
CA GLY A 67 -2.93 -18.61 10.46
C GLY A 67 -3.39 -18.57 11.91
N ARG A 68 -4.47 -19.29 12.21
CA ARG A 68 -4.95 -19.44 13.59
C ARG A 68 -3.89 -20.08 14.49
N SER A 69 -3.31 -21.19 14.06
CA SER A 69 -2.28 -21.89 14.87
C SER A 69 -1.00 -21.07 15.04
N VAL A 70 -0.60 -20.24 14.06
CA VAL A 70 0.53 -19.31 14.17
C VAL A 70 0.17 -18.19 15.14
N VAL A 71 -0.99 -17.55 14.92
CA VAL A 71 -1.46 -16.45 15.78
C VAL A 71 -1.63 -16.94 17.23
N ASP A 72 -2.09 -18.17 17.44
CA ASP A 72 -2.27 -18.75 18.78
C ASP A 72 -0.95 -19.00 19.54
N ARG A 73 0.17 -19.11 18.83
CA ARG A 73 1.52 -19.20 19.43
C ARG A 73 2.16 -17.85 19.75
N LEU A 74 1.62 -16.76 19.19
CA LEU A 74 2.15 -15.43 19.45
C LEU A 74 1.82 -14.98 20.89
N PRO A 75 2.69 -14.21 21.52
CA PRO A 75 2.39 -13.55 22.78
C PRO A 75 1.21 -12.56 22.60
N THR A 76 0.49 -12.27 23.67
CA THR A 76 -0.74 -11.47 23.63
C THR A 76 -0.52 -10.11 22.99
N TRP A 77 0.57 -9.40 23.33
CA TRP A 77 0.91 -8.12 22.76
C TRP A 77 1.09 -8.15 21.23
N ALA A 78 1.65 -9.25 20.69
CA ALA A 78 1.85 -9.39 19.26
C ALA A 78 0.52 -9.64 18.51
N ARG A 79 -0.41 -10.39 19.11
CA ARG A 79 -1.76 -10.56 18.57
C ARG A 79 -2.52 -9.24 18.54
N ASP A 80 -2.40 -8.47 19.61
CA ASP A 80 -3.05 -7.16 19.73
C ASP A 80 -2.42 -6.16 18.73
N ALA A 81 -1.10 -6.22 18.51
CA ALA A 81 -0.41 -5.47 17.48
C ALA A 81 -0.90 -5.82 16.06
N LEU A 82 -1.12 -7.11 15.76
CA LEU A 82 -1.66 -7.54 14.46
C LEU A 82 -3.10 -7.09 14.26
N ILE A 83 -3.93 -7.06 15.32
CA ILE A 83 -5.29 -6.51 15.25
C ILE A 83 -5.24 -5.01 14.91
N ALA A 84 -4.36 -4.25 15.59
CA ALA A 84 -4.17 -2.83 15.33
C ALA A 84 -3.64 -2.58 13.91
N ALA A 85 -2.62 -3.35 13.49
CA ALA A 85 -2.05 -3.27 12.15
C ALA A 85 -3.09 -3.56 11.05
N GLY A 86 -3.87 -4.62 11.22
CA GLY A 86 -4.94 -4.98 10.27
C GLY A 86 -6.02 -3.92 10.16
N ALA A 87 -6.41 -3.31 11.28
CA ALA A 87 -7.39 -2.22 11.30
C ALA A 87 -6.84 -0.96 10.61
N ALA A 88 -5.58 -0.58 10.90
CA ALA A 88 -4.93 0.54 10.23
C ALA A 88 -4.77 0.29 8.72
N ALA A 89 -4.28 -0.89 8.33
CA ALA A 89 -4.12 -1.25 6.92
C ALA A 89 -5.44 -1.24 6.15
N GLY A 90 -6.52 -1.77 6.75
CA GLY A 90 -7.86 -1.73 6.17
C GLY A 90 -8.37 -0.30 5.99
N ALA A 91 -8.20 0.57 6.99
CA ALA A 91 -8.56 1.97 6.90
C ALA A 91 -7.73 2.71 5.82
N LEU A 92 -6.41 2.46 5.76
CA LEU A 92 -5.54 3.02 4.74
C LEU A 92 -5.93 2.57 3.33
N ALA A 93 -6.28 1.30 3.13
CA ALA A 93 -6.72 0.79 1.84
C ALA A 93 -7.99 1.52 1.35
N VAL A 94 -8.95 1.74 2.24
CA VAL A 94 -10.16 2.52 1.93
C VAL A 94 -9.81 3.96 1.57
N VAL A 95 -8.99 4.61 2.39
CA VAL A 95 -8.56 6.00 2.16
C VAL A 95 -7.85 6.16 0.83
N VAL A 96 -6.87 5.30 0.54
CA VAL A 96 -6.09 5.33 -0.70
C VAL A 96 -6.99 5.10 -1.91
N GLY A 97 -7.94 4.15 -1.81
CA GLY A 97 -8.93 3.92 -2.85
C GLY A 97 -9.79 5.15 -3.12
N ILE A 98 -10.27 5.81 -2.07
CA ILE A 98 -11.07 7.05 -2.21
C ILE A 98 -10.23 8.17 -2.84
N VAL A 99 -9.00 8.40 -2.37
CA VAL A 99 -8.12 9.43 -2.93
C VAL A 99 -7.82 9.17 -4.40
N ALA A 100 -7.54 7.91 -4.78
CA ALA A 100 -7.29 7.52 -6.16
C ALA A 100 -8.52 7.78 -7.05
N VAL A 101 -9.71 7.38 -6.61
CA VAL A 101 -10.95 7.63 -7.34
C VAL A 101 -11.22 9.12 -7.49
N VAL A 102 -11.09 9.89 -6.41
CA VAL A 102 -11.26 11.36 -6.45
C VAL A 102 -10.29 12.00 -7.43
N ALA A 103 -9.01 11.61 -7.42
CA ALA A 103 -8.01 12.13 -8.35
C ALA A 103 -8.39 11.86 -9.82
N VAL A 104 -8.82 10.63 -10.14
CA VAL A 104 -9.26 10.27 -11.48
C VAL A 104 -10.51 11.06 -11.89
N VAL A 105 -11.50 11.18 -11.00
CA VAL A 105 -12.74 11.92 -11.29
C VAL A 105 -12.46 13.41 -11.52
N MET A 106 -11.63 14.02 -10.69
CA MET A 106 -11.27 15.44 -10.82
C MET A 106 -10.50 15.74 -12.12
N ARG A 107 -9.75 14.76 -12.63
CA ARG A 107 -8.92 14.90 -13.85
C ARG A 107 -9.45 14.05 -15.01
N TRP A 108 -10.75 13.73 -14.99
CA TRP A 108 -11.36 12.83 -15.96
C TRP A 108 -11.11 13.21 -17.41
N SER A 109 -11.21 14.52 -17.75
CA SER A 109 -10.94 15.02 -19.10
C SER A 109 -9.50 14.76 -19.54
N THR A 110 -8.53 14.91 -18.66
CA THR A 110 -7.10 14.64 -18.94
C THR A 110 -6.88 13.14 -19.16
N VAL A 111 -7.42 12.30 -18.28
CA VAL A 111 -7.31 10.83 -18.38
C VAL A 111 -7.93 10.33 -19.70
N THR A 112 -9.12 10.80 -20.05
CA THR A 112 -9.79 10.41 -21.30
C THR A 112 -9.08 10.91 -22.54
N SER A 113 -8.56 12.15 -22.54
CA SER A 113 -7.81 12.69 -23.68
C SER A 113 -6.51 11.91 -23.92
N LEU A 114 -5.78 11.55 -22.87
CA LEU A 114 -4.60 10.69 -22.98
C LEU A 114 -4.96 9.28 -23.48
N THR A 115 -6.06 8.73 -23.01
CA THR A 115 -6.53 7.43 -23.49
C THR A 115 -6.84 7.47 -24.97
N HIS A 116 -7.55 8.49 -25.47
CA HIS A 116 -7.86 8.63 -26.90
C HIS A 116 -6.62 8.87 -27.77
N GLN A 117 -5.59 9.54 -27.25
CA GLN A 117 -4.33 9.73 -27.97
C GLN A 117 -3.54 8.43 -28.13
N LEU A 118 -3.60 7.55 -27.13
CA LEU A 118 -2.88 6.25 -27.13
C LEU A 118 -3.67 5.16 -27.85
N ALA A 119 -4.97 5.25 -27.84
CA ALA A 119 -5.89 4.20 -28.27
C ALA A 119 -6.96 4.77 -29.22
N PRO A 120 -6.60 5.08 -30.49
CA PRO A 120 -7.55 5.56 -31.48
C PRO A 120 -8.58 4.50 -31.90
N GLY A 121 -8.27 3.22 -31.69
CA GLY A 121 -9.15 2.08 -32.00
C GLY A 121 -9.74 1.40 -30.76
N ALA A 122 -10.87 0.70 -30.92
CA ALA A 122 -11.51 -0.02 -29.81
C ALA A 122 -10.61 -1.15 -29.24
N GLY A 123 -9.82 -1.83 -30.09
CA GLY A 123 -8.86 -2.85 -29.66
C GLY A 123 -7.73 -2.26 -28.81
N ASP A 124 -7.22 -1.11 -29.21
CA ASP A 124 -6.16 -0.39 -28.50
C ASP A 124 -6.65 0.08 -27.14
N ALA A 125 -7.91 0.54 -27.06
CA ALA A 125 -8.53 0.95 -25.80
C ALA A 125 -8.62 -0.18 -24.78
N VAL A 126 -8.89 -1.41 -25.21
CA VAL A 126 -8.86 -2.60 -24.33
C VAL A 126 -7.45 -2.86 -23.82
N GLY A 127 -6.43 -2.76 -24.69
CA GLY A 127 -5.04 -2.92 -24.29
C GLY A 127 -4.60 -1.89 -23.24
N VAL A 128 -4.94 -0.62 -23.45
CA VAL A 128 -4.66 0.48 -22.51
C VAL A 128 -5.40 0.30 -21.18
N LEU A 129 -6.64 -0.19 -21.21
CA LEU A 129 -7.41 -0.51 -20.01
C LEU A 129 -6.75 -1.63 -19.21
N LEU A 130 -6.38 -2.73 -19.88
CA LEU A 130 -5.69 -3.87 -19.22
C LEU A 130 -4.35 -3.44 -18.62
N LEU A 131 -3.56 -2.64 -19.33
CA LEU A 131 -2.32 -2.07 -18.81
C LEU A 131 -2.58 -1.21 -17.57
N SER A 132 -3.60 -0.35 -17.63
CA SER A 132 -4.00 0.51 -16.52
C SER A 132 -4.43 -0.30 -15.29
N LEU A 133 -5.19 -1.38 -15.47
CA LEU A 133 -5.59 -2.28 -14.39
C LEU A 133 -4.42 -3.06 -13.82
N ALA A 134 -3.49 -3.51 -14.67
CA ALA A 134 -2.27 -4.20 -14.21
C ALA A 134 -1.36 -3.28 -13.39
N TYR A 135 -1.32 -1.99 -13.73
CA TYR A 135 -0.51 -0.99 -13.01
C TYR A 135 -1.20 -0.40 -11.77
N LEU A 136 -2.51 -0.60 -11.63
CA LEU A 136 -3.32 -0.03 -10.54
C LEU A 136 -2.77 -0.34 -9.14
N PRO A 137 -2.33 -1.57 -8.79
CA PRO A 137 -1.74 -1.84 -7.48
C PRO A 137 -0.52 -0.95 -7.17
N ASN A 138 0.36 -0.74 -8.16
CA ASN A 138 1.53 0.13 -7.99
C ASN A 138 1.11 1.58 -7.75
N LEU A 139 0.12 2.08 -8.50
CA LEU A 139 -0.40 3.43 -8.32
C LEU A 139 -1.03 3.62 -6.94
N LEU A 140 -1.73 2.62 -6.40
CA LEU A 140 -2.28 2.69 -5.04
C LEU A 140 -1.17 2.81 -3.98
N VAL A 141 -0.04 2.11 -4.16
CA VAL A 141 1.13 2.28 -3.28
C VAL A 141 1.76 3.68 -3.43
N TRP A 142 1.77 4.24 -4.65
CA TRP A 142 2.24 5.62 -4.87
C TRP A 142 1.31 6.65 -4.19
N VAL A 143 -0.01 6.46 -4.28
CA VAL A 143 -1.00 7.29 -3.55
C VAL A 143 -0.81 7.15 -2.04
N LEU A 144 -0.50 5.93 -1.54
CA LEU A 144 -0.23 5.69 -0.13
C LEU A 144 0.99 6.51 0.34
N SER A 145 2.08 6.54 -0.43
CA SER A 145 3.23 7.38 -0.14
C SER A 145 2.92 8.87 -0.24
N TYR A 146 2.10 9.27 -1.21
CA TYR A 146 1.66 10.65 -1.37
C TYR A 146 0.88 11.14 -0.14
N VAL A 147 -0.11 10.41 0.34
CA VAL A 147 -0.87 10.80 1.54
C VAL A 147 -0.05 10.73 2.84
N ALA A 148 1.07 10.00 2.83
CA ALA A 148 2.01 9.95 3.96
C ALA A 148 3.03 11.12 3.96
N GLY A 149 3.16 11.85 2.84
CA GLY A 149 4.04 13.00 2.70
C GLY A 149 5.24 12.83 1.78
N PRO A 150 5.98 11.69 1.79
CA PRO A 150 7.16 11.52 0.93
C PRO A 150 6.88 11.56 -0.57
N GLY A 151 5.65 11.26 -0.99
CA GLY A 151 5.30 11.28 -2.41
C GLY A 151 5.97 10.18 -3.22
N PHE A 152 6.14 10.43 -4.53
CA PHE A 152 6.78 9.51 -5.47
C PHE A 152 7.48 10.27 -6.59
N ALA A 153 8.45 9.62 -7.23
CA ALA A 153 9.14 10.13 -8.41
C ALA A 153 8.61 9.44 -9.68
N VAL A 154 8.54 10.20 -10.77
CA VAL A 154 8.18 9.71 -12.10
C VAL A 154 9.29 10.05 -13.08
N GLY A 155 10.48 9.57 -12.79
CA GLY A 155 11.71 9.85 -13.53
C GLY A 155 12.63 10.85 -12.83
N GLY A 156 13.87 10.92 -13.31
CA GLY A 156 14.89 11.80 -12.74
C GLY A 156 14.49 13.26 -12.75
N GLY A 157 14.58 13.91 -11.60
CA GLY A 157 14.23 15.32 -11.42
C GLY A 157 12.74 15.61 -11.28
N THR A 158 11.87 14.59 -11.20
CA THR A 158 10.44 14.75 -10.91
C THR A 158 10.12 14.27 -9.51
N GLY A 159 9.41 15.08 -8.76
CA GLY A 159 8.87 14.70 -7.44
C GLY A 159 7.42 15.14 -7.35
N VAL A 160 6.55 14.26 -6.94
CA VAL A 160 5.14 14.52 -6.70
C VAL A 160 4.84 14.22 -5.24
N ASP A 161 4.71 15.25 -4.45
CA ASP A 161 4.36 15.16 -3.03
C ASP A 161 3.25 16.17 -2.68
N PRO A 162 2.59 16.07 -1.52
CA PRO A 162 1.49 16.95 -1.17
C PRO A 162 1.89 18.40 -0.87
N PHE A 163 3.18 18.71 -0.80
CA PHE A 163 3.71 20.03 -0.47
C PHE A 163 4.27 20.74 -1.70
N SER A 164 4.85 19.97 -2.63
CA SER A 164 5.54 20.47 -3.79
C SER A 164 5.36 19.56 -4.99
N GLN A 165 5.49 20.12 -6.16
CA GLN A 165 5.58 19.37 -7.39
C GLN A 165 6.70 19.91 -8.23
N THR A 166 7.73 19.11 -8.42
CA THR A 166 8.81 19.40 -9.36
C THR A 166 8.44 18.85 -10.73
N GLY A 167 8.26 19.74 -11.69
CA GLY A 167 7.76 19.43 -13.02
C GLY A 167 8.74 18.60 -13.85
N GLY A 168 8.20 17.63 -14.56
CA GLY A 168 8.83 16.84 -15.61
C GLY A 168 7.76 16.29 -16.54
N LEU A 169 8.17 15.86 -17.74
CA LEU A 169 7.25 15.17 -18.64
C LEU A 169 6.89 13.81 -18.02
N LEU A 170 5.64 13.67 -17.60
CA LEU A 170 5.10 12.40 -17.13
C LEU A 170 5.06 11.39 -18.29
N PRO A 171 5.36 10.11 -18.06
CA PRO A 171 5.10 9.06 -19.03
C PRO A 171 3.63 9.08 -19.46
N VAL A 172 3.38 8.82 -20.74
CA VAL A 172 2.02 8.84 -21.30
C VAL A 172 1.28 7.57 -20.87
N VAL A 173 0.96 7.47 -19.58
CA VAL A 173 0.10 6.44 -19.01
C VAL A 173 -1.19 7.13 -18.58
N PRO A 174 -2.38 6.72 -19.06
CA PRO A 174 -3.62 7.45 -18.82
C PRO A 174 -3.92 7.71 -17.34
N LEU A 175 -3.66 6.74 -16.46
CA LEU A 175 -3.88 6.90 -15.02
C LEU A 175 -2.94 7.92 -14.38
N LEU A 176 -1.74 8.16 -14.93
CA LEU A 176 -0.85 9.22 -14.46
C LEU A 176 -1.39 10.61 -14.82
N GLY A 177 -2.31 10.72 -15.78
CA GLY A 177 -3.08 11.94 -16.04
C GLY A 177 -3.95 12.41 -14.86
N ALA A 178 -4.17 11.53 -13.86
CA ALA A 178 -4.85 11.89 -12.62
C ALA A 178 -3.94 12.65 -11.63
N VAL A 179 -2.62 12.66 -11.86
CA VAL A 179 -1.66 13.43 -11.03
C VAL A 179 -1.92 14.92 -11.25
N PRO A 180 -2.07 15.75 -10.20
CA PRO A 180 -2.25 17.18 -10.33
C PRO A 180 -1.03 17.83 -11.01
N ASP A 181 -1.23 18.92 -11.75
CA ASP A 181 -0.12 19.67 -12.37
C ASP A 181 0.63 20.55 -11.36
N GLN A 182 0.00 20.82 -10.22
CA GLN A 182 0.56 21.59 -9.11
C GLN A 182 0.13 20.97 -7.80
N ALA A 183 0.96 21.12 -6.76
CA ALA A 183 0.60 20.68 -5.43
C ALA A 183 -0.68 21.42 -4.96
N PRO A 184 -1.73 20.71 -4.56
CA PRO A 184 -2.96 21.37 -4.12
C PRO A 184 -2.71 22.10 -2.80
N ALA A 185 -3.30 23.29 -2.64
CA ALA A 185 -3.17 24.07 -1.40
C ALA A 185 -3.59 23.29 -0.14
N ALA A 186 -4.54 22.37 -0.29
CA ALA A 186 -5.00 21.47 0.76
C ALA A 186 -4.15 20.18 0.88
N GLY A 187 -3.09 20.03 0.10
CA GLY A 187 -2.23 18.85 0.09
C GLY A 187 -1.75 18.41 1.47
N PRO A 188 -1.23 19.31 2.31
CA PRO A 188 -0.78 18.95 3.66
C PRO A 188 -1.87 18.35 4.56
N LEU A 189 -3.14 18.65 4.32
CA LEU A 189 -4.27 18.08 5.08
C LEU A 189 -4.44 16.57 4.82
N LEU A 190 -3.92 16.06 3.71
CA LEU A 190 -3.97 14.63 3.41
C LEU A 190 -3.20 13.80 4.42
N LEU A 191 -2.21 14.38 5.13
CA LEU A 191 -1.49 13.70 6.20
C LEU A 191 -2.40 13.34 7.40
N LEU A 192 -3.55 14.00 7.53
CA LEU A 192 -4.55 13.64 8.54
C LEU A 192 -5.20 12.28 8.27
N LEU A 193 -5.17 11.80 7.03
CA LEU A 193 -5.78 10.52 6.64
C LEU A 193 -5.06 9.32 7.28
N PRO A 194 -3.72 9.19 7.22
CA PRO A 194 -3.01 8.16 7.98
C PRO A 194 -3.16 8.30 9.51
N VAL A 195 -3.25 9.53 10.02
CA VAL A 195 -3.54 9.78 11.44
C VAL A 195 -4.92 9.23 11.80
N ALA A 196 -5.94 9.48 10.96
CA ALA A 196 -7.27 8.91 11.15
C ALA A 196 -7.28 7.38 11.08
N ALA A 197 -6.48 6.78 10.20
CA ALA A 197 -6.32 5.33 10.15
C ALA A 197 -5.72 4.77 11.44
N GLY A 198 -4.76 5.47 12.05
CA GLY A 198 -4.26 5.15 13.39
C GLY A 198 -5.33 5.26 14.47
N ALA A 199 -6.17 6.29 14.42
CA ALA A 199 -7.32 6.43 15.32
C ALA A 199 -8.28 5.23 15.21
N VAL A 200 -8.57 4.77 13.98
CA VAL A 200 -9.38 3.56 13.73
C VAL A 200 -8.73 2.33 14.37
N ALA A 201 -7.41 2.18 14.25
CA ALA A 201 -6.69 1.07 14.88
C ALA A 201 -6.88 1.02 16.41
N ALA A 202 -6.73 2.18 17.07
CA ALA A 202 -6.96 2.29 18.53
C ALA A 202 -8.41 1.96 18.91
N LEU A 203 -9.38 2.49 18.18
CA LEU A 203 -10.81 2.24 18.43
C LEU A 203 -11.18 0.75 18.24
N VAL A 204 -10.64 0.10 17.19
CA VAL A 204 -10.89 -1.32 16.94
C VAL A 204 -10.25 -2.18 18.02
N LEU A 205 -9.01 -1.88 18.43
CA LEU A 205 -8.33 -2.61 19.50
C LEU A 205 -9.12 -2.53 20.81
N ARG A 206 -9.58 -1.34 21.20
CA ARG A 206 -10.37 -1.11 22.40
C ARG A 206 -11.73 -1.82 22.40
N LYS A 207 -12.40 -1.86 21.26
CA LYS A 207 -13.65 -2.62 21.12
C LYS A 207 -13.45 -4.12 21.33
N ARG A 208 -12.26 -4.63 21.07
CA ARG A 208 -11.94 -6.05 21.17
C ARG A 208 -11.27 -6.44 22.49
N ARG A 209 -10.56 -5.51 23.12
CA ARG A 209 -9.70 -5.73 24.29
C ARG A 209 -9.75 -4.57 25.26
N SER A 210 -9.94 -4.86 26.54
CA SER A 210 -9.77 -3.89 27.63
C SER A 210 -8.35 -4.03 28.18
N LEU A 211 -7.43 -3.22 27.64
CA LEU A 211 -6.02 -3.26 28.01
C LEU A 211 -5.66 -2.06 28.93
N PRO A 212 -4.71 -2.25 29.86
CA PRO A 212 -4.08 -1.12 30.55
C PRO A 212 -3.31 -0.27 29.53
N LEU A 213 -3.18 1.04 29.81
CA LEU A 213 -2.61 2.03 28.87
C LEU A 213 -1.25 1.61 28.28
N ARG A 214 -0.35 1.07 29.15
CA ARG A 214 0.97 0.65 28.71
C ARG A 214 0.91 -0.47 27.69
N GLU A 215 0.09 -1.48 27.94
CA GLU A 215 -0.04 -2.63 27.02
C GLU A 215 -0.73 -2.22 25.72
N GLU A 216 -1.75 -1.37 25.80
CA GLU A 216 -2.43 -0.79 24.63
C GLU A 216 -1.44 0.01 23.78
N ALA A 217 -0.64 0.89 24.38
CA ALA A 217 0.35 1.71 23.68
C ALA A 217 1.43 0.82 23.01
N VAL A 218 1.92 -0.23 23.69
CA VAL A 218 2.89 -1.18 23.11
C VAL A 218 2.27 -1.87 21.88
N ALA A 219 1.03 -2.35 21.98
CA ALA A 219 0.36 -3.01 20.88
C ALA A 219 0.14 -2.06 19.68
N LEU A 220 -0.26 -0.81 19.94
CA LEU A 220 -0.49 0.20 18.91
C LEU A 220 0.82 0.61 18.19
N ILE A 221 1.90 0.85 18.95
CA ILE A 221 3.21 1.19 18.38
C ILE A 221 3.76 -0.01 17.57
N ALA A 222 3.67 -1.22 18.12
CA ALA A 222 4.11 -2.42 17.41
C ALA A 222 3.27 -2.64 16.13
N GLY A 223 1.96 -2.42 16.20
CA GLY A 223 1.07 -2.48 15.03
C GLY A 223 1.42 -1.45 13.95
N ALA A 224 1.72 -0.20 14.36
CA ALA A 224 2.19 0.82 13.44
C ALA A 224 3.56 0.45 12.82
N GLY A 225 4.43 -0.20 13.58
CA GLY A 225 5.70 -0.76 13.09
C GLY A 225 5.48 -1.84 12.01
N VAL A 226 4.51 -2.74 12.21
CA VAL A 226 4.13 -3.75 11.21
C VAL A 226 3.64 -3.07 9.93
N VAL A 227 2.80 -2.04 10.04
CA VAL A 227 2.34 -1.25 8.88
C VAL A 227 3.51 -0.57 8.18
N ALA A 228 4.44 0.05 8.94
CA ALA A 228 5.62 0.69 8.38
C ALA A 228 6.46 -0.29 7.55
N VAL A 229 6.77 -1.46 8.09
CA VAL A 229 7.52 -2.52 7.39
C VAL A 229 6.76 -2.99 6.14
N GLY A 230 5.46 -3.22 6.25
CA GLY A 230 4.62 -3.59 5.11
C GLY A 230 4.68 -2.55 3.99
N VAL A 231 4.64 -1.27 4.32
CA VAL A 231 4.74 -0.18 3.35
C VAL A 231 6.14 -0.09 2.73
N VAL A 232 7.22 -0.28 3.51
CA VAL A 232 8.58 -0.35 2.95
C VAL A 232 8.66 -1.45 1.88
N VAL A 233 8.13 -2.64 2.18
CA VAL A 233 8.12 -3.77 1.23
C VAL A 233 7.29 -3.43 0.00
N LEU A 234 6.05 -2.95 0.16
CA LEU A 234 5.18 -2.59 -0.96
C LEU A 234 5.77 -1.47 -1.83
N ALA A 235 6.34 -0.44 -1.22
CA ALA A 235 6.97 0.67 -1.91
C ALA A 235 8.22 0.22 -2.69
N SER A 236 9.02 -0.68 -2.12
CA SER A 236 10.17 -1.28 -2.82
C SER A 236 9.74 -2.11 -4.04
N LEU A 237 8.60 -2.80 -3.96
CA LEU A 237 8.05 -3.58 -5.07
C LEU A 237 7.34 -2.72 -6.12
N ALA A 238 6.79 -1.58 -5.72
CA ALA A 238 6.08 -0.64 -6.59
C ALA A 238 7.00 0.40 -7.25
N GLY A 239 8.29 0.39 -6.94
CA GLY A 239 9.33 1.17 -7.57
C GLY A 239 10.09 0.38 -8.64
N GLY A 240 10.87 1.09 -9.43
CA GLY A 240 11.70 0.48 -10.45
C GLY A 240 12.45 1.48 -11.31
N ALA A 241 13.07 0.97 -12.37
CA ALA A 241 13.70 1.75 -13.43
C ALA A 241 13.15 1.30 -14.78
N LEU A 242 12.87 2.25 -15.67
CA LEU A 242 12.52 2.00 -17.07
C LEU A 242 13.68 2.48 -17.96
N GLY A 243 14.73 1.64 -18.10
CA GLY A 243 15.93 1.94 -18.87
C GLY A 243 16.89 2.91 -18.15
N ASP A 244 17.99 3.20 -18.84
CA ASP A 244 19.02 4.14 -18.38
C ASP A 244 18.61 5.58 -18.70
N GLY A 245 18.82 6.49 -17.76
CA GLY A 245 18.60 7.94 -17.96
C GLY A 245 17.42 8.52 -17.20
N ARG A 246 16.50 9.23 -17.86
CA ARG A 246 15.44 10.02 -17.18
C ARG A 246 14.45 9.19 -16.38
N LEU A 247 14.24 7.91 -16.71
CA LEU A 247 13.31 7.00 -16.04
C LEU A 247 14.01 5.99 -15.11
N GLU A 248 15.24 6.29 -14.70
CA GLU A 248 16.02 5.44 -13.79
C GLU A 248 15.39 5.32 -12.40
N HIS A 249 14.62 6.32 -11.96
CA HIS A 249 13.96 6.31 -10.66
C HIS A 249 12.46 6.54 -10.82
N LEU A 250 11.69 5.46 -10.63
CA LEU A 250 10.23 5.47 -10.64
C LEU A 250 9.70 4.90 -9.33
N GLY A 251 8.75 5.61 -8.73
CA GLY A 251 8.05 5.12 -7.54
C GLY A 251 8.36 5.86 -6.25
N PRO A 252 7.81 5.39 -5.13
CA PRO A 252 7.95 6.02 -3.83
C PRO A 252 9.31 5.71 -3.17
N PRO A 253 9.86 6.63 -2.36
CA PRO A 253 11.04 6.38 -1.53
C PRO A 253 10.66 5.44 -0.38
N ALA A 254 10.95 4.13 -0.54
CA ALA A 254 10.41 3.06 0.29
C ALA A 254 10.57 3.28 1.79
N LEU A 255 11.81 3.57 2.24
CA LEU A 255 12.09 3.76 3.67
C LEU A 255 11.38 4.99 4.24
N ALA A 256 11.45 6.13 3.52
CA ALA A 256 10.79 7.36 3.94
C ALA A 256 9.27 7.19 4.01
N SER A 257 8.67 6.52 3.02
CA SER A 257 7.23 6.23 2.98
C SER A 257 6.77 5.37 4.16
N GLY A 258 7.51 4.29 4.45
CA GLY A 258 7.19 3.42 5.58
C GLY A 258 7.33 4.11 6.92
N LEU A 259 8.41 4.85 7.14
CA LEU A 259 8.64 5.58 8.39
C LEU A 259 7.62 6.70 8.60
N ALA A 260 7.34 7.50 7.57
CA ALA A 260 6.33 8.55 7.65
C ALA A 260 4.94 7.99 7.95
N LEU A 261 4.51 6.97 7.21
CA LEU A 261 3.20 6.36 7.40
C LEU A 261 3.08 5.70 8.78
N GLY A 262 4.07 4.90 9.19
CA GLY A 262 4.10 4.28 10.50
C GLY A 262 4.07 5.31 11.63
N GLY A 263 4.81 6.40 11.49
CA GLY A 263 4.80 7.52 12.46
C GLY A 263 3.44 8.21 12.57
N LEU A 264 2.78 8.50 11.44
CA LEU A 264 1.45 9.10 11.42
C LEU A 264 0.37 8.18 12.00
N VAL A 265 0.41 6.89 11.67
CA VAL A 265 -0.47 5.87 12.25
C VAL A 265 -0.24 5.74 13.75
N ALA A 266 1.01 5.69 14.21
CA ALA A 266 1.34 5.66 15.64
C ALA A 266 0.82 6.91 16.35
N ALA A 267 1.05 8.10 15.79
CA ALA A 267 0.57 9.36 16.36
C ALA A 267 -0.96 9.35 16.50
N GLY A 268 -1.69 9.00 15.45
CA GLY A 268 -3.16 8.94 15.47
C GLY A 268 -3.70 7.94 16.48
N SER A 269 -3.09 6.77 16.59
CA SER A 269 -3.50 5.73 17.52
C SER A 269 -3.25 6.14 18.99
N LEU A 270 -2.11 6.76 19.25
CA LEU A 270 -1.76 7.25 20.59
C LEU A 270 -2.60 8.45 21.00
N LEU A 271 -2.93 9.37 20.08
CA LEU A 271 -3.83 10.50 20.37
C LEU A 271 -5.20 10.04 20.87
N VAL A 272 -5.79 9.02 20.23
CA VAL A 272 -7.05 8.44 20.67
C VAL A 272 -6.89 7.68 21.99
N SER A 273 -5.79 6.91 22.12
CA SER A 273 -5.51 6.14 23.33
C SER A 273 -5.36 7.02 24.56
N LEU A 274 -4.67 8.13 24.46
CA LEU A 274 -4.48 9.09 25.55
C LEU A 274 -5.70 9.98 25.75
N GLY A 275 -6.25 10.56 24.69
CA GLY A 275 -7.35 11.52 24.74
C GLY A 275 -8.61 10.97 25.43
N SER A 276 -8.95 9.73 25.15
CA SER A 276 -10.13 9.09 25.76
C SER A 276 -9.98 8.77 27.26
N ARG A 277 -8.79 8.88 27.82
CA ARG A 277 -8.54 8.70 29.26
C ARG A 277 -8.47 10.04 30.01
N VAL A 278 -8.15 11.11 29.31
CA VAL A 278 -8.08 12.46 29.88
C VAL A 278 -9.45 13.15 29.90
N LEU A 279 -10.25 12.98 28.84
CA LEU A 279 -11.57 13.60 28.72
C LEU A 279 -12.57 13.21 29.78
N PRO A 280 -12.70 11.96 30.29
CA PRO A 280 -13.60 11.63 31.38
C PRO A 280 -13.26 12.35 32.69
N THR A 281 -11.99 12.64 32.94
CA THR A 281 -11.55 13.35 34.15
C THR A 281 -11.95 14.81 34.14
N ILE A 282 -12.13 15.44 33.00
CA ILE A 282 -12.52 16.84 32.87
C ILE A 282 -14.01 17.02 33.12
N TRP A 283 -14.85 16.07 32.71
CA TRP A 283 -16.32 16.15 32.91
C TRP A 283 -16.78 15.86 34.36
N VAL A 284 -15.98 15.07 35.11
CA VAL A 284 -16.32 14.76 36.52
C VAL A 284 -16.01 15.92 37.47
N HIS A 285 -15.14 16.86 37.09
CA HIS A 285 -14.75 18.01 37.93
C HIS A 285 -15.52 19.30 37.58
N GLY A 286 -16.46 19.26 36.62
CA GLY A 286 -17.30 20.41 36.23
C GLY A 286 -18.66 20.49 36.94
N GLU A 287 -18.99 19.55 37.83
CA GLU A 287 -20.26 19.50 38.57
C GLU A 287 -20.04 19.58 40.11
N ALA A 288 -19.04 20.33 40.56
CA ALA A 288 -18.84 20.60 41.98
C ALA A 288 -18.97 22.12 42.28
#